data_a43bd3280a255c9f84a8d8cf37873db4
#
_entry.id   a43bd3280a255c9f84a8d8cf37873db4
#
_cell.length_a   1.000
_cell.length_b   1.000
_cell.length_c   1.000
_cell.angle_alpha   90.00
_cell.angle_beta   90.00
_cell.angle_gamma   90.00
#
_symmetry.space_group_name_H-M   'P 1'
#
loop_
_entity.id
_entity.type
_entity.pdbx_description
1 polymer ?
#
loop_
_entity_poly.entity_id
_entity_poly.type
_entity_poly.pdbx_seq_one_letter_code
_entity_poly.pdbx_strand_id
1 'polypeptide(L)'
;MSKIKITSINRVEHFNYLNSFRIDYLNKVGVPKTWEIVSRQGIERLEEEINLGTVYSDGAMIFATDQKHEHVVLLREYRVSAGHYIYMLPAGLSDENESVEITSVREFKEETGMDFQFVAKAPPRFASVGIVNERVEIAFGYYSGEPSARFQSDEEDAEIVIVNREMAKRILIEEDVPIRTALLLEHFFGLNPFIDGKR
;
A
#
# COMPACT_ATOMS: atom_id res chain seq x y z
N MET A 1 18.39 11.25 -21.43
CA MET A 1 19.18 10.78 -20.27
C MET A 1 19.04 11.79 -19.13
N SER A 2 18.85 11.34 -17.90
CA SER A 2 18.77 12.21 -16.71
C SER A 2 20.11 12.96 -16.52
N LYS A 3 20.02 14.24 -16.14
CA LYS A 3 21.20 15.05 -15.74
C LYS A 3 21.62 14.77 -14.29
N ILE A 4 20.87 13.94 -13.55
CA ILE A 4 21.19 13.50 -12.20
C ILE A 4 21.95 12.19 -12.28
N LYS A 5 23.10 12.11 -11.60
CA LYS A 5 23.95 10.92 -11.56
C LYS A 5 24.13 10.47 -10.12
N ILE A 6 23.66 9.25 -9.82
CA ILE A 6 23.92 8.57 -8.54
C ILE A 6 25.39 8.20 -8.49
N THR A 7 26.05 8.48 -7.37
CA THR A 7 27.50 8.23 -7.16
C THR A 7 27.76 7.09 -6.19
N SER A 8 26.90 6.91 -5.17
CA SER A 8 27.00 5.76 -4.27
C SER A 8 25.69 5.51 -3.51
N ILE A 9 25.53 4.28 -2.98
CA ILE A 9 24.46 3.86 -2.08
C ILE A 9 25.14 3.24 -0.87
N ASN A 10 24.81 3.75 0.33
CA ASN A 10 25.44 3.29 1.57
C ASN A 10 24.39 3.00 2.64
N ARG A 11 24.58 1.92 3.39
CA ARG A 11 23.80 1.63 4.58
C ARG A 11 24.24 2.56 5.70
N VAL A 12 23.27 3.22 6.36
CA VAL A 12 23.56 4.16 7.47
C VAL A 12 23.27 3.50 8.80
N GLU A 13 22.10 2.83 8.93
CA GLU A 13 21.64 2.20 10.17
C GLU A 13 20.90 0.89 9.84
N HIS A 14 20.82 -0.01 10.82
CA HIS A 14 20.12 -1.28 10.68
C HIS A 14 19.05 -1.40 11.77
N PHE A 15 17.80 -1.51 11.35
CA PHE A 15 16.64 -1.82 12.17
C PHE A 15 16.23 -3.29 12.00
N ASN A 16 15.36 -3.81 12.87
CA ASN A 16 14.90 -5.20 12.79
C ASN A 16 14.14 -5.49 11.50
N TYR A 17 13.29 -4.54 11.06
CA TYR A 17 12.37 -4.72 9.92
C TYR A 17 12.64 -3.78 8.75
N LEU A 18 13.51 -2.80 8.94
CA LEU A 18 13.84 -1.80 7.94
C LEU A 18 15.36 -1.60 7.86
N ASN A 19 15.81 -1.14 6.72
CA ASN A 19 17.17 -0.67 6.51
C ASN A 19 17.12 0.81 6.12
N SER A 20 18.02 1.62 6.64
CA SER A 20 18.21 2.99 6.18
C SER A 20 19.40 3.09 5.25
N PHE A 21 19.25 3.86 4.18
CA PHE A 21 20.29 4.06 3.18
C PHE A 21 20.49 5.53 2.89
N ARG A 22 21.76 5.86 2.62
CA ARG A 22 22.17 7.14 2.08
C ARG A 22 22.63 6.94 0.64
N ILE A 23 22.00 7.67 -0.28
CA ILE A 23 22.31 7.65 -1.70
C ILE A 23 23.03 8.95 -2.05
N ASP A 24 24.31 8.86 -2.39
CA ASP A 24 25.07 10.00 -2.88
C ASP A 24 24.92 10.12 -4.39
N TYR A 25 24.64 11.32 -4.88
CA TYR A 25 24.42 11.56 -6.32
C TYR A 25 24.94 12.92 -6.75
N LEU A 26 25.15 13.10 -8.04
CA LEU A 26 25.42 14.40 -8.64
C LEU A 26 24.09 14.98 -9.17
N ASN A 27 23.79 16.19 -8.76
CA ASN A 27 22.61 16.88 -9.30
C ASN A 27 22.82 17.26 -10.78
N LYS A 28 21.81 17.84 -11.41
CA LYS A 28 21.79 18.20 -12.84
C LYS A 28 22.91 19.14 -13.29
N VAL A 29 23.59 19.81 -12.35
CA VAL A 29 24.73 20.73 -12.62
C VAL A 29 26.04 20.18 -12.07
N GLY A 30 26.10 18.90 -11.71
CA GLY A 30 27.31 18.21 -11.27
C GLY A 30 27.70 18.45 -9.81
N VAL A 31 26.84 19.05 -8.98
CA VAL A 31 27.10 19.26 -7.56
C VAL A 31 26.72 18.03 -6.76
N PRO A 32 27.63 17.49 -5.89
CA PRO A 32 27.31 16.36 -5.01
C PRO A 32 26.14 16.66 -4.06
N LYS A 33 25.26 15.70 -3.91
CA LYS A 33 24.08 15.71 -3.02
C LYS A 33 23.86 14.34 -2.42
N THR A 34 23.11 14.31 -1.35
CA THR A 34 22.72 13.09 -0.62
C THR A 34 21.20 13.00 -0.54
N TRP A 35 20.69 11.78 -0.65
CA TRP A 35 19.29 11.44 -0.39
C TRP A 35 19.23 10.29 0.63
N GLU A 36 18.33 10.38 1.59
CA GLU A 36 18.13 9.35 2.61
C GLU A 36 16.78 8.67 2.39
N ILE A 37 16.77 7.34 2.44
CA ILE A 37 15.57 6.52 2.32
C ILE A 37 15.60 5.37 3.32
N VAL A 38 14.43 4.77 3.56
CA VAL A 38 14.29 3.48 4.23
C VAL A 38 13.77 2.43 3.26
N SER A 39 14.13 1.16 3.49
CA SER A 39 13.70 0.03 2.68
C SER A 39 13.45 -1.19 3.56
N ARG A 40 12.49 -2.04 3.20
CA ARG A 40 12.33 -3.37 3.81
C ARG A 40 13.43 -4.34 3.37
N GLN A 41 14.07 -4.05 2.24
CA GLN A 41 15.01 -4.93 1.56
C GLN A 41 16.48 -4.51 1.80
N GLY A 42 17.40 -5.43 1.47
CA GLY A 42 18.83 -5.20 1.54
C GLY A 42 19.36 -4.29 0.44
N ILE A 43 20.66 -4.00 0.52
CA ILE A 43 21.34 -3.09 -0.43
C ILE A 43 21.36 -3.65 -1.85
N GLU A 44 21.48 -4.97 -1.99
CA GLU A 44 21.58 -5.63 -3.30
C GLU A 44 20.32 -5.35 -4.13
N ARG A 45 19.14 -5.54 -3.53
CA ARG A 45 17.87 -5.24 -4.21
C ARG A 45 17.72 -3.76 -4.53
N LEU A 46 18.12 -2.88 -3.61
CA LEU A 46 18.04 -1.43 -3.83
C LEU A 46 18.96 -1.01 -5.00
N GLU A 47 20.16 -1.60 -5.13
CA GLU A 47 21.07 -1.36 -6.25
C GLU A 47 20.50 -1.86 -7.59
N GLU A 48 19.85 -3.02 -7.60
CA GLU A 48 19.16 -3.53 -8.79
C GLU A 48 18.03 -2.61 -9.24
N GLU A 49 17.21 -2.13 -8.30
CA GLU A 49 16.11 -1.20 -8.58
C GLU A 49 16.60 0.14 -9.14
N ILE A 50 17.67 0.70 -8.55
CA ILE A 50 18.17 2.03 -8.91
C ILE A 50 19.04 1.97 -10.15
N ASN A 51 19.96 1.02 -10.24
CA ASN A 51 20.99 0.99 -11.29
C ASN A 51 20.54 0.21 -12.54
N LEU A 52 19.73 -0.85 -12.36
CA LEU A 52 19.28 -1.71 -13.45
C LEU A 52 17.83 -1.43 -13.85
N GLY A 53 17.07 -0.70 -13.02
CA GLY A 53 15.65 -0.43 -13.26
C GLY A 53 14.76 -1.66 -13.04
N THR A 54 15.24 -2.66 -12.30
CA THR A 54 14.45 -3.84 -11.96
C THR A 54 13.23 -3.43 -11.13
N VAL A 55 12.08 -3.99 -11.46
CA VAL A 55 10.82 -3.68 -10.77
C VAL A 55 10.39 -4.87 -9.94
N TYR A 56 10.30 -4.67 -8.65
CA TYR A 56 9.78 -5.64 -7.69
C TYR A 56 8.44 -5.17 -7.11
N SER A 57 7.69 -6.09 -6.52
CA SER A 57 6.55 -5.81 -5.66
C SER A 57 6.85 -6.32 -4.26
N ASP A 58 6.50 -5.55 -3.24
CA ASP A 58 6.69 -5.93 -1.84
C ASP A 58 5.43 -6.56 -1.25
N GLY A 59 4.27 -6.37 -1.90
CA GLY A 59 3.00 -6.90 -1.42
C GLY A 59 1.81 -6.48 -2.27
N ALA A 60 0.64 -6.83 -1.77
CA ALA A 60 -0.65 -6.55 -2.39
C ALA A 60 -1.49 -5.62 -1.52
N MET A 61 -2.15 -4.65 -2.14
CA MET A 61 -3.28 -3.92 -1.59
C MET A 61 -4.54 -4.42 -2.28
N ILE A 62 -5.60 -4.72 -1.54
CA ILE A 62 -6.75 -5.48 -2.05
C ILE A 62 -7.97 -4.58 -2.14
N PHE A 63 -8.45 -4.36 -3.35
CA PHE A 63 -9.69 -3.65 -3.61
C PHE A 63 -10.79 -4.66 -3.90
N ALA A 64 -11.53 -5.04 -2.86
CA ALA A 64 -12.59 -6.04 -2.91
C ALA A 64 -13.96 -5.35 -2.93
N THR A 65 -14.77 -5.63 -3.97
CA THR A 65 -16.13 -5.13 -4.10
C THR A 65 -17.13 -6.27 -4.19
N ASP A 66 -18.41 -6.00 -3.97
CA ASP A 66 -19.48 -6.94 -4.27
C ASP A 66 -19.73 -7.04 -5.80
N GLN A 67 -20.49 -8.06 -6.22
CA GLN A 67 -20.82 -8.28 -7.64
C GLN A 67 -21.64 -7.13 -8.27
N LYS A 68 -22.28 -6.30 -7.44
CA LYS A 68 -23.09 -5.16 -7.92
C LYS A 68 -22.29 -3.87 -7.98
N HIS A 69 -21.04 -3.87 -7.50
CA HIS A 69 -20.17 -2.69 -7.39
C HIS A 69 -20.79 -1.58 -6.52
N GLU A 70 -21.51 -1.98 -5.45
CA GLU A 70 -22.17 -1.06 -4.54
C GLU A 70 -21.42 -0.90 -3.22
N HIS A 71 -20.57 -1.88 -2.88
CA HIS A 71 -19.84 -1.93 -1.61
C HIS A 71 -18.37 -2.25 -1.80
N VAL A 72 -17.53 -1.74 -0.90
CA VAL A 72 -16.08 -2.03 -0.83
C VAL A 72 -15.75 -2.46 0.59
N VAL A 73 -14.85 -3.42 0.75
CA VAL A 73 -14.34 -3.86 2.06
C VAL A 73 -13.20 -2.97 2.48
N LEU A 74 -13.28 -2.41 3.68
CA LEU A 74 -12.21 -1.70 4.37
C LEU A 74 -11.93 -2.37 5.72
N LEU A 75 -10.76 -2.10 6.26
CA LEU A 75 -10.40 -2.33 7.65
C LEU A 75 -10.36 -0.98 8.37
N ARG A 76 -10.92 -0.92 9.56
CA ARG A 76 -10.67 0.14 10.55
C ARG A 76 -9.65 -0.40 11.53
N GLU A 77 -8.38 -0.09 11.29
CA GLU A 77 -7.23 -0.71 11.95
C GLU A 77 -6.48 0.30 12.82
N TYR A 78 -6.04 -0.14 14.02
CA TYR A 78 -5.15 0.65 14.86
C TYR A 78 -3.73 0.65 14.28
N ARG A 79 -3.29 1.79 13.77
CA ARG A 79 -1.93 1.94 13.25
C ARG A 79 -1.03 2.59 14.28
N VAL A 80 -0.06 1.81 14.79
CA VAL A 80 0.89 2.27 15.81
C VAL A 80 1.61 3.54 15.38
N SER A 81 1.96 3.67 14.10
CA SER A 81 2.62 4.86 13.55
C SER A 81 1.72 6.12 13.52
N ALA A 82 0.39 5.94 13.52
CA ALA A 82 -0.57 7.03 13.60
C ALA A 82 -1.03 7.28 15.05
N GLY A 83 -0.98 6.26 15.91
CA GLY A 83 -1.44 6.31 17.30
C GLY A 83 -2.95 6.23 17.46
N HIS A 84 -3.68 5.89 16.40
CA HIS A 84 -5.14 5.76 16.41
C HIS A 84 -5.62 4.85 15.27
N TYR A 85 -6.93 4.61 15.22
CA TYR A 85 -7.55 3.85 14.13
C TYR A 85 -7.66 4.67 12.87
N ILE A 86 -7.34 4.04 11.74
CA ILE A 86 -7.54 4.61 10.41
C ILE A 86 -8.31 3.62 9.53
N TYR A 87 -9.01 4.14 8.52
CA TYR A 87 -9.68 3.28 7.53
C TYR A 87 -8.76 3.03 6.35
N MET A 88 -8.52 1.76 6.02
CA MET A 88 -7.63 1.38 4.94
C MET A 88 -8.15 0.16 4.17
N LEU A 89 -7.62 -0.05 2.99
CA LEU A 89 -7.87 -1.29 2.24
C LEU A 89 -7.08 -2.43 2.88
N PRO A 90 -7.61 -3.66 2.88
CA PRO A 90 -6.84 -4.85 3.23
C PRO A 90 -5.55 -4.91 2.42
N ALA A 91 -4.44 -5.30 3.06
CA ALA A 91 -3.13 -5.30 2.42
C ALA A 91 -2.11 -6.12 3.22
N GLY A 92 -1.28 -6.89 2.52
CA GLY A 92 -0.19 -7.61 3.15
C GLY A 92 1.04 -7.76 2.28
N LEU A 93 2.12 -8.21 2.90
CA LEU A 93 3.38 -8.47 2.22
C LEU A 93 3.32 -9.80 1.48
N SER A 94 3.95 -9.86 0.31
CA SER A 94 4.11 -11.12 -0.41
C SER A 94 5.22 -11.95 0.22
N ASP A 95 4.97 -13.24 0.40
CA ASP A 95 6.00 -14.20 0.72
C ASP A 95 6.94 -14.42 -0.47
N GLU A 96 8.08 -15.08 -0.21
CA GLU A 96 9.07 -15.35 -1.26
C GLU A 96 8.45 -16.16 -2.40
N ASN A 97 8.55 -15.65 -3.62
CA ASN A 97 7.97 -16.23 -4.84
C ASN A 97 6.43 -16.27 -4.90
N GLU A 98 5.75 -15.56 -4.01
CA GLU A 98 4.30 -15.44 -4.03
C GLU A 98 3.86 -14.41 -5.08
N SER A 99 2.86 -14.76 -5.89
CA SER A 99 2.26 -13.80 -6.83
C SER A 99 1.25 -12.91 -6.11
N VAL A 100 0.98 -11.73 -6.63
CA VAL A 100 -0.03 -10.81 -6.08
C VAL A 100 -1.43 -11.46 -5.97
N GLU A 101 -1.75 -12.38 -6.89
CA GLU A 101 -3.00 -13.15 -6.84
C GLU A 101 -3.07 -14.03 -5.59
N ILE A 102 -2.00 -14.80 -5.32
CA ILE A 102 -1.91 -15.67 -4.14
C ILE A 102 -1.89 -14.83 -2.87
N THR A 103 -1.01 -13.82 -2.80
CA THR A 103 -0.93 -12.88 -1.67
C THR A 103 -2.29 -12.28 -1.35
N SER A 104 -2.99 -11.76 -2.36
CA SER A 104 -4.28 -11.09 -2.13
C SER A 104 -5.37 -12.02 -1.62
N VAL A 105 -5.41 -13.26 -2.09
CA VAL A 105 -6.39 -14.26 -1.62
C VAL A 105 -6.08 -14.65 -0.16
N ARG A 106 -4.80 -14.90 0.16
CA ARG A 106 -4.37 -15.25 1.51
C ARG A 106 -4.63 -14.13 2.50
N GLU A 107 -4.09 -12.94 2.25
CA GLU A 107 -4.19 -11.77 3.13
C GLU A 107 -5.65 -11.36 3.35
N PHE A 108 -6.45 -11.34 2.29
CA PHE A 108 -7.86 -11.01 2.43
C PHE A 108 -8.61 -11.99 3.32
N LYS A 109 -8.26 -13.28 3.23
CA LYS A 109 -8.83 -14.31 4.10
C LYS A 109 -8.40 -14.16 5.56
N GLU A 110 -7.13 -13.86 5.79
CA GLU A 110 -6.56 -13.67 7.12
C GLU A 110 -7.16 -12.45 7.81
N GLU A 111 -7.20 -11.30 7.13
CA GLU A 111 -7.66 -10.05 7.70
C GLU A 111 -9.19 -9.95 7.84
N THR A 112 -9.96 -10.56 6.92
CA THR A 112 -11.41 -10.37 6.84
C THR A 112 -12.25 -11.61 7.12
N GLY A 113 -11.66 -12.80 7.05
CA GLY A 113 -12.37 -14.08 7.10
C GLY A 113 -13.22 -14.39 5.87
N MET A 114 -13.36 -13.45 4.94
CA MET A 114 -14.11 -13.61 3.70
C MET A 114 -13.25 -14.21 2.58
N ASP A 115 -13.89 -14.65 1.52
CA ASP A 115 -13.20 -15.17 0.33
C ASP A 115 -13.04 -14.05 -0.70
N PHE A 116 -11.87 -14.03 -1.39
CA PHE A 116 -11.56 -13.08 -2.45
C PHE A 116 -11.43 -13.79 -3.79
N GLN A 117 -12.23 -13.39 -4.76
CA GLN A 117 -12.11 -13.80 -6.14
C GLN A 117 -11.31 -12.76 -6.90
N PHE A 118 -10.04 -13.06 -7.15
CA PHE A 118 -9.15 -12.20 -7.94
C PHE A 118 -9.67 -12.04 -9.38
N VAL A 119 -9.63 -10.83 -9.92
CA VAL A 119 -10.06 -10.50 -11.29
C VAL A 119 -8.94 -9.85 -12.07
N ALA A 120 -8.26 -8.86 -11.49
CA ALA A 120 -7.24 -8.10 -12.18
C ALA A 120 -6.25 -7.46 -11.19
N LYS A 121 -5.14 -6.96 -11.70
CA LYS A 121 -4.17 -6.21 -10.91
C LYS A 121 -3.67 -4.95 -11.62
N ALA A 122 -3.31 -3.94 -10.85
CA ALA A 122 -2.46 -2.86 -11.32
C ALA A 122 -0.98 -3.25 -11.18
N PRO A 123 -0.08 -2.72 -12.03
CA PRO A 123 1.36 -2.97 -11.88
C PRO A 123 1.89 -2.37 -10.56
N PRO A 124 3.07 -2.83 -10.09
CA PRO A 124 3.70 -2.30 -8.88
C PRO A 124 3.86 -0.77 -8.93
N ARG A 125 3.41 -0.10 -7.87
CA ARG A 125 3.47 1.36 -7.74
C ARG A 125 4.09 1.75 -6.41
N PHE A 126 4.87 2.82 -6.41
CA PHE A 126 5.47 3.34 -5.20
C PHE A 126 4.43 3.72 -4.15
N ALA A 127 4.71 3.31 -2.92
CA ALA A 127 3.89 3.68 -1.77
C ALA A 127 4.17 5.13 -1.34
N SER A 128 5.44 5.51 -1.19
CA SER A 128 5.87 6.87 -0.82
C SER A 128 7.31 7.11 -1.27
N VAL A 129 7.53 7.31 -2.58
CA VAL A 129 8.84 7.33 -3.23
C VAL A 129 9.84 8.37 -2.68
N GLY A 130 9.36 9.37 -1.94
CA GLY A 130 10.23 10.37 -1.29
C GLY A 130 10.93 9.85 -0.02
N ILE A 131 10.45 8.75 0.55
CA ILE A 131 10.92 8.21 1.85
C ILE A 131 11.25 6.73 1.76
N VAL A 132 10.42 5.94 1.03
CA VAL A 132 10.60 4.50 0.87
C VAL A 132 10.59 4.11 -0.61
N ASN A 133 11.34 3.06 -0.95
CA ASN A 133 11.28 2.45 -2.29
C ASN A 133 10.19 1.37 -2.41
N GLU A 134 9.41 1.12 -1.34
CA GLU A 134 8.34 0.13 -1.33
C GLU A 134 7.37 0.32 -2.51
N ARG A 135 7.08 -0.77 -3.19
CA ARG A 135 6.07 -0.84 -4.25
C ARG A 135 5.06 -1.93 -3.92
N VAL A 136 3.80 -1.61 -4.14
CA VAL A 136 2.70 -2.56 -3.98
C VAL A 136 1.90 -2.67 -5.27
N GLU A 137 1.39 -3.85 -5.54
CA GLU A 137 0.38 -4.08 -6.57
C GLU A 137 -1.01 -3.91 -5.97
N ILE A 138 -1.98 -3.47 -6.76
CA ILE A 138 -3.37 -3.42 -6.32
C ILE A 138 -4.09 -4.59 -6.97
N ALA A 139 -4.59 -5.51 -6.16
CA ALA A 139 -5.45 -6.60 -6.59
C ALA A 139 -6.91 -6.13 -6.58
N PHE A 140 -7.60 -6.33 -7.68
CA PHE A 140 -9.03 -6.04 -7.84
C PHE A 140 -9.81 -7.33 -7.92
N GLY A 141 -10.95 -7.41 -7.23
CA GLY A 141 -11.78 -8.59 -7.26
C GLY A 141 -13.08 -8.47 -6.47
N TYR A 142 -13.73 -9.60 -6.33
CA TYR A 142 -15.01 -9.70 -5.62
C TYR A 142 -14.84 -10.42 -4.29
N TYR A 143 -15.48 -9.90 -3.26
CA TYR A 143 -15.57 -10.61 -2.00
C TYR A 143 -16.84 -11.44 -1.92
N SER A 144 -16.79 -12.50 -1.08
CA SER A 144 -17.96 -13.32 -0.71
C SER A 144 -17.78 -13.90 0.70
N GLY A 145 -18.89 -14.30 1.30
CA GLY A 145 -18.91 -14.79 2.68
C GLY A 145 -19.18 -13.70 3.70
N GLU A 146 -19.15 -14.07 4.98
CA GLU A 146 -19.43 -13.17 6.09
C GLU A 146 -18.12 -12.72 6.75
N PRO A 147 -18.01 -11.44 7.18
CA PRO A 147 -16.86 -10.94 7.90
C PRO A 147 -16.59 -11.72 9.19
N SER A 148 -15.31 -12.03 9.44
CA SER A 148 -14.90 -12.73 10.65
C SER A 148 -13.44 -12.44 10.99
N ALA A 149 -13.19 -11.92 12.18
CA ALA A 149 -11.86 -11.65 12.70
C ALA A 149 -11.10 -12.89 13.21
N ARG A 150 -11.67 -14.12 13.05
CA ARG A 150 -11.11 -15.35 13.65
C ARG A 150 -9.73 -15.76 13.13
N PHE A 151 -9.31 -15.18 12.01
CA PHE A 151 -8.02 -15.49 11.38
C PHE A 151 -7.00 -14.37 11.56
N GLN A 152 -7.42 -13.22 12.10
CA GLN A 152 -6.52 -12.13 12.42
C GLN A 152 -5.51 -12.58 13.48
N SER A 153 -4.29 -12.10 13.37
CA SER A 153 -3.24 -12.33 14.37
C SER A 153 -3.50 -11.52 15.65
N ASP A 154 -2.85 -11.90 16.75
CA ASP A 154 -2.92 -11.14 18.01
C ASP A 154 -2.26 -9.73 17.91
N GLU A 155 -1.52 -9.46 16.84
CA GLU A 155 -0.88 -8.18 16.56
C GLU A 155 -1.77 -7.23 15.75
N GLU A 156 -2.90 -7.74 15.21
CA GLU A 156 -3.84 -6.99 14.39
C GLU A 156 -5.07 -6.59 15.20
N ASP A 157 -5.25 -5.29 15.36
CA ASP A 157 -6.45 -4.71 15.97
C ASP A 157 -7.25 -4.00 14.87
N ALA A 158 -8.09 -4.77 14.17
CA ALA A 158 -8.81 -4.31 12.99
C ALA A 158 -10.27 -4.75 12.98
N GLU A 159 -11.17 -3.80 12.70
CA GLU A 159 -12.59 -4.03 12.45
C GLU A 159 -12.84 -4.12 10.94
N ILE A 160 -13.60 -5.10 10.49
CA ILE A 160 -13.95 -5.28 9.08
C ILE A 160 -15.19 -4.42 8.78
N VAL A 161 -15.10 -3.53 7.80
CA VAL A 161 -16.15 -2.57 7.48
C VAL A 161 -16.52 -2.67 6.00
N ILE A 162 -17.79 -3.02 5.72
CA ILE A 162 -18.32 -3.02 4.35
C ILE A 162 -18.97 -1.67 4.12
N VAL A 163 -18.39 -0.87 3.21
CA VAL A 163 -18.79 0.53 2.99
C VAL A 163 -19.50 0.69 1.66
N ASN A 164 -20.62 1.40 1.67
CA ASN A 164 -21.30 1.92 0.48
C ASN A 164 -20.84 3.35 0.17
N ARG A 165 -21.38 3.95 -0.89
CA ARG A 165 -21.03 5.30 -1.35
C ARG A 165 -21.19 6.37 -0.26
N GLU A 166 -22.31 6.36 0.47
CA GLU A 166 -22.59 7.39 1.49
C GLU A 166 -21.67 7.24 2.70
N MET A 167 -21.39 6.01 3.11
CA MET A 167 -20.46 5.72 4.18
C MET A 167 -19.02 6.08 3.78
N ALA A 168 -18.60 5.76 2.54
CA ALA A 168 -17.30 6.14 2.00
C ALA A 168 -17.13 7.67 2.00
N LYS A 169 -18.16 8.43 1.55
CA LYS A 169 -18.14 9.89 1.59
C LYS A 169 -17.95 10.44 3.00
N ARG A 170 -18.65 9.89 3.99
CA ARG A 170 -18.50 10.30 5.39
C ARG A 170 -17.10 9.99 5.91
N ILE A 171 -16.58 8.77 5.69
CA ILE A 171 -15.23 8.36 6.09
C ILE A 171 -14.18 9.30 5.51
N LEU A 172 -14.27 9.62 4.22
CA LEU A 172 -13.31 10.52 3.54
C LEU A 172 -13.30 11.96 4.09
N ILE A 173 -14.36 12.39 4.76
CA ILE A 173 -14.47 13.75 5.33
C ILE A 173 -14.12 13.77 6.83
N GLU A 174 -14.48 12.75 7.56
CA GLU A 174 -14.50 12.75 9.03
C GLU A 174 -13.36 11.91 9.64
N GLU A 175 -12.78 10.96 8.88
CA GLU A 175 -11.85 9.97 9.39
C GLU A 175 -10.48 10.04 8.67
N ASP A 176 -9.46 9.44 9.29
CA ASP A 176 -8.16 9.33 8.68
C ASP A 176 -8.07 8.12 7.74
N VAL A 177 -7.62 8.37 6.52
CA VAL A 177 -7.43 7.37 5.46
C VAL A 177 -6.10 7.58 4.74
N PRO A 178 -5.38 6.51 4.36
CA PRO A 178 -4.24 6.64 3.46
C PRO A 178 -4.68 7.23 2.10
N ILE A 179 -3.82 8.08 1.52
CA ILE A 179 -4.13 8.78 0.26
C ILE A 179 -4.54 7.84 -0.88
N ARG A 180 -3.92 6.65 -0.97
CA ARG A 180 -4.25 5.63 -1.98
C ARG A 180 -5.63 5.02 -1.77
N THR A 181 -6.04 4.78 -0.52
CA THR A 181 -7.39 4.33 -0.18
C THR A 181 -8.41 5.42 -0.55
N ALA A 182 -8.15 6.67 -0.20
CA ALA A 182 -9.02 7.80 -0.55
C ALA A 182 -9.24 7.91 -2.06
N LEU A 183 -8.16 7.93 -2.85
CA LEU A 183 -8.25 8.06 -4.32
C LEU A 183 -9.01 6.90 -4.97
N LEU A 184 -8.84 5.67 -4.46
CA LEU A 184 -9.56 4.50 -5.00
C LEU A 184 -11.05 4.56 -4.66
N LEU A 185 -11.43 4.96 -3.44
CA LEU A 185 -12.81 5.14 -3.04
C LEU A 185 -13.49 6.28 -3.82
N GLU A 186 -12.80 7.43 -3.96
CA GLU A 186 -13.30 8.55 -4.75
C GLU A 186 -13.56 8.14 -6.20
N HIS A 187 -12.61 7.44 -6.82
CA HIS A 187 -12.75 6.95 -8.19
C HIS A 187 -13.89 5.94 -8.33
N PHE A 188 -13.94 4.93 -7.46
CA PHE A 188 -14.93 3.85 -7.54
C PHE A 188 -16.36 4.36 -7.33
N PHE A 189 -16.59 5.18 -6.31
CA PHE A 189 -17.91 5.71 -5.99
C PHE A 189 -18.27 6.98 -6.78
N GLY A 190 -17.40 7.46 -7.68
CA GLY A 190 -17.63 8.70 -8.43
C GLY A 190 -17.74 9.92 -7.52
N LEU A 191 -16.98 9.96 -6.42
CA LEU A 191 -16.93 11.08 -5.51
C LEU A 191 -15.98 12.14 -6.06
N ASN A 192 -16.45 13.38 -6.14
CA ASN A 192 -15.67 14.48 -6.65
C ASN A 192 -15.26 15.41 -5.50
N PRO A 193 -13.96 15.50 -5.14
CA PRO A 193 -13.52 16.33 -4.01
C PRO A 193 -13.86 17.82 -4.16
N PHE A 194 -14.05 18.33 -5.37
CA PHE A 194 -14.50 19.71 -5.60
C PHE A 194 -15.98 19.93 -5.26
N ILE A 195 -16.79 18.89 -5.24
CA ILE A 195 -18.24 18.96 -5.00
C ILE A 195 -18.59 18.27 -3.68
N ASP A 196 -18.12 17.03 -3.50
CA ASP A 196 -18.47 16.15 -2.38
C ASP A 196 -17.60 16.37 -1.13
N GLY A 197 -16.41 16.94 -1.28
CA GLY A 197 -15.45 17.22 -0.18
C GLY A 197 -15.70 18.51 0.57
N LYS A 198 -16.77 19.24 0.30
CA LYS A 198 -17.11 20.45 1.07
C LYS A 198 -17.67 20.07 2.43
N ARG A 199 -16.97 20.51 3.47
CA ARG A 199 -17.43 20.50 4.86
C ARG A 199 -18.48 21.58 5.09
#